data_b41a1839cdc8340f96f63b3a0fb3add9
#
_entry.id   b41a1839cdc8340f96f63b3a0fb3add9
#
_cell.length_a   1.000
_cell.length_b   1.000
_cell.length_c   1.000
_cell.angle_alpha   90.00
_cell.angle_beta   90.00
_cell.angle_gamma   90.00
#
_symmetry.space_group_name_H-M   'P 1'
#
loop_
_entity.id
_entity.type
_entity.pdbx_description
1 polymer ?
#
loop_
_entity_poly.entity_id
_entity_poly.type
_entity_poly.pdbx_seq_one_letter_code
_entity_poly.pdbx_strand_id
1 'polypeptide(L)' 'MMSSPITLRVLDGADRGRVFDALETPVTIGREEGNTIQLNDERISRFHLKIQEDN' A
#
# COMPACT_ATOMS: atom_id res chain seq x y z
N MET A 1 5.50 -22.30 -1.99
CA MET A 1 4.52 -21.87 -1.02
C MET A 1 3.83 -20.58 -1.45
N MET A 2 2.56 -20.52 -1.28
CA MET A 2 1.80 -19.37 -1.71
C MET A 2 1.54 -18.42 -0.55
N SER A 3 1.78 -17.15 -0.77
CA SER A 3 1.43 -16.16 0.22
C SER A 3 -0.07 -15.87 0.13
N SER A 4 -0.63 -15.40 1.22
CA SER A 4 -2.03 -14.99 1.23
C SER A 4 -2.12 -13.57 0.70
N PRO A 5 -2.90 -13.34 -0.34
CA PRO A 5 -3.06 -11.98 -0.84
C PRO A 5 -3.79 -11.12 0.18
N ILE A 6 -3.52 -9.84 0.13
CA ILE A 6 -4.12 -8.89 1.05
C ILE A 6 -4.91 -7.83 0.29
N THR A 7 -5.84 -7.22 0.98
CA THR A 7 -6.63 -6.11 0.46
C THR A 7 -6.42 -4.91 1.35
N LEU A 8 -6.18 -3.76 0.73
CA LEU A 8 -6.02 -2.51 1.44
C LEU A 8 -7.07 -1.53 0.98
N ARG A 9 -7.61 -0.78 1.93
CA ARG A 9 -8.58 0.27 1.63
C ARG A 9 -8.13 1.56 2.27
N VAL A 10 -8.18 2.64 1.52
CA VAL A 10 -7.86 3.96 2.06
C VAL A 10 -9.11 4.51 2.75
N LEU A 11 -9.00 4.73 4.05
CA LEU A 11 -10.15 5.15 4.86
C LEU A 11 -10.31 6.66 4.96
N ASP A 12 -9.22 7.39 4.75
CA ASP A 12 -9.24 8.83 4.93
C ASP A 12 -8.15 9.46 4.09
N GLY A 13 -8.22 10.75 3.88
CA GLY A 13 -7.20 11.50 3.15
C GLY A 13 -7.52 11.68 1.69
N ALA A 14 -6.53 12.12 0.93
CA ALA A 14 -6.70 12.49 -0.47
C ALA A 14 -7.16 11.32 -1.35
N ASP A 15 -6.77 10.10 -0.97
CA ASP A 15 -7.10 8.91 -1.76
C ASP A 15 -8.24 8.09 -1.16
N ARG A 16 -9.02 8.70 -0.30
CA ARG A 16 -10.13 8.04 0.39
C ARG A 16 -11.02 7.27 -0.58
N GLY A 17 -11.33 6.04 -0.21
CA GLY A 17 -12.23 5.19 -0.99
C GLY A 17 -11.53 4.28 -1.99
N ARG A 18 -10.23 4.47 -2.21
CA ARG A 18 -9.49 3.59 -3.11
C ARG A 18 -9.30 2.22 -2.46
N VAL A 19 -9.42 1.17 -3.26
CA VAL A 19 -9.27 -0.21 -2.80
C VAL A 19 -8.24 -0.88 -3.69
N PHE A 20 -7.32 -1.58 -3.05
CA PHE A 20 -6.27 -2.34 -3.74
C PHE A 20 -6.42 -3.80 -3.33
N ASP A 21 -6.84 -4.64 -4.26
CA ASP A 21 -7.18 -6.02 -3.97
C ASP A 21 -6.11 -6.97 -4.49
N ALA A 22 -6.07 -8.16 -3.90
CA ALA A 22 -5.20 -9.25 -4.33
C ALA A 22 -3.74 -8.86 -4.38
N LEU A 23 -3.27 -8.11 -3.38
CA LEU A 23 -1.89 -7.66 -3.31
C LEU A 23 -1.00 -8.77 -2.77
N GLU A 24 0.11 -9.01 -3.47
CA GLU A 24 1.12 -9.97 -3.03
C GLU A 24 2.21 -9.24 -2.27
N THR A 25 2.59 -9.77 -1.11
CA THR A 25 3.66 -9.17 -0.33
C THR A 25 5.03 -9.50 -0.94
N PRO A 26 6.00 -8.63 -0.75
CA PRO A 26 5.95 -7.37 0.01
C PRO A 26 5.22 -6.27 -0.77
N VAL A 27 4.53 -5.41 -0.02
CA VAL A 27 3.82 -4.27 -0.58
C VAL A 27 4.41 -3.01 0.03
N THR A 28 4.83 -2.07 -0.82
CA THR A 28 5.31 -0.78 -0.33
C THR A 28 4.27 0.28 -0.64
N ILE A 29 4.13 1.22 0.27
CA ILE A 29 3.13 2.28 0.16
C ILE A 29 3.82 3.62 0.41
N GLY A 30 3.55 4.56 -0.46
CA GLY A 30 4.12 5.89 -0.30
C GLY A 30 3.66 6.82 -1.40
N ARG A 31 4.17 8.05 -1.33
CA ARG A 31 3.81 9.09 -2.26
C ARG A 31 4.62 9.00 -3.56
N GLU A 32 5.78 8.36 -3.51
CA GLU A 32 6.66 8.25 -4.65
C GLU A 32 6.21 7.15 -5.60
N GLU A 33 6.49 7.35 -6.88
CA GLU A 33 6.03 6.47 -7.94
C GLU A 33 6.59 5.04 -7.83
N GLY A 34 7.73 4.86 -7.20
CA GLY A 34 8.35 3.54 -7.09
C GLY A 34 7.68 2.57 -6.12
N ASN A 35 6.63 2.99 -5.43
CA ASN A 35 5.94 2.13 -4.48
C ASN A 35 4.97 1.19 -5.18
N THR A 36 4.68 0.05 -4.55
CA THR A 36 3.63 -0.84 -5.04
C THR A 36 2.31 -0.09 -5.11
N ILE A 37 2.02 0.69 -4.07
CA ILE A 37 0.84 1.54 -4.03
C ILE A 37 1.31 2.97 -3.88
N GLN A 38 0.95 3.79 -4.84
CA GLN A 38 1.26 5.21 -4.79
C GLN A 38 0.03 5.98 -4.33
N LEU A 39 0.17 6.71 -3.25
CA LEU A 39 -0.90 7.55 -2.72
C LEU A 39 -0.54 9.01 -2.92
N ASN A 40 -1.56 9.84 -3.15
CA ASN A 40 -1.33 11.24 -3.50
C ASN A 40 -1.50 12.19 -2.33
N ASP A 41 -1.54 11.67 -1.11
CA ASP A 41 -1.71 12.49 0.08
C ASP A 41 -0.36 13.06 0.50
N GLU A 42 -0.28 14.38 0.58
CA GLU A 42 0.96 15.06 0.92
C GLU A 42 1.44 14.78 2.34
N ARG A 43 0.56 14.24 3.19
CA ARG A 43 0.88 13.95 4.58
C ARG A 43 1.68 12.67 4.74
N ILE A 44 1.78 11.85 3.71
CA ILE A 44 2.55 10.62 3.79
C ILE A 44 3.91 10.82 3.14
N SER A 45 4.89 10.04 3.62
CA SER A 45 6.25 10.10 3.11
C SER A 45 6.33 9.49 1.72
N ARG A 46 7.38 9.85 0.98
CA ARG A 46 7.60 9.28 -0.34
C ARG A 46 7.68 7.77 -0.31
N PHE A 47 8.36 7.21 0.70
CA PHE A 47 8.39 5.78 0.97
C PHE A 47 7.96 5.63 2.42
N HIS A 48 6.69 5.34 2.64
CA HIS A 48 6.08 5.50 3.95
C HIS A 48 6.11 4.21 4.78
N LEU A 49 5.66 3.11 4.20
CA LEU A 49 5.67 1.86 4.95
C LEU A 49 5.77 0.68 3.99
N LYS A 50 6.06 -0.47 4.58
CA LYS A 50 6.18 -1.71 3.84
C LYS A 50 5.45 -2.79 4.63
N ILE A 51 4.67 -3.59 3.92
CA ILE A 51 3.97 -4.73 4.50
C ILE A 51 4.63 -5.98 3.94
N GLN A 52 5.08 -6.85 4.83
CA GLN A 52 5.68 -8.10 4.39
C GLN A 52 5.25 -9.23 5.33
N GLU A 53 5.24 -10.42 4.79
CA GLU A 53 4.88 -11.59 5.54
C GLU A 53 6.05 -12.06 6.39
N ASP A 54 5.71 -12.50 7.59
CA ASP A 54 6.70 -13.05 8.51
C ASP A 54 6.35 -14.52 8.74
N ASN A 55 7.36 -15.38 8.58
CA ASN A 55 7.13 -16.81 8.77
C ASN A 55 7.38 -17.23 10.20
#